data_09382d0298463ef758964458a73f4290
#
_entry.id   09382d0298463ef758964458a73f4290
#
_cell.length_a   1.000
_cell.length_b   1.000
_cell.length_c   1.000
_cell.angle_alpha   90.00
_cell.angle_beta   90.00
_cell.angle_gamma   90.00
#
_symmetry.space_group_name_H-M   'P 1'
#
loop_
_entity.id
_entity.type
_entity.pdbx_description
1 polymer ?
#
loop_
_entity_poly.entity_id
_entity_poly.type
_entity_poly.pdbx_seq_one_letter_code
_entity_poly.pdbx_strand_id
1 'polypeptide(L)'
;MVVPLMNLHIKSLGASHTVAGIIGSLYGIMQLFSSTFVGCWSDIVGRRYSLLACILLSALGYFLLGTSTTVFLFAISRVPVGIFKHTLSISKALLSDLVSERDRPLVMGRFNAASSVGFILGPVVGGYLTELEDGFYQTSFICASIFLLNAGLVWMLPWSEENTGNREHQQGNKGTDSFSAKANRDLHLKSATNGAMASDSLFWFPWIQVATVLKRIKGIACSDLWDIFLVRLLMSVAILLYYSNFSLALEERFGVKPLFAGYLMSYSSALGVLAGCLLGPITRLYQHNTYRLLLHSSTLTCTLILLYASALSIWMVILSSTFLAFSTTIGRTCILDLELTIGGNEASGTLLGVGQSVTSVGRIVAPLLSGIAQEFSPCGPPSLGVGLALVAILIMNVNKQKYCSHGNVKLKNQ
;
A
#
# COMPACT_ATOMS: atom_id res chain seq x y z
N MET A 1 12.03 -1.34 9.07
CA MET A 1 13.01 -2.07 9.88
C MET A 1 12.87 -3.59 9.70
N VAL A 2 11.82 -4.26 10.19
CA VAL A 2 11.70 -5.74 10.21
C VAL A 2 11.41 -6.39 8.85
N VAL A 3 10.61 -5.75 7.98
CA VAL A 3 10.10 -6.37 6.74
C VAL A 3 11.19 -6.96 5.83
N PRO A 4 12.31 -6.29 5.55
CA PRO A 4 13.36 -6.87 4.71
C PRO A 4 14.05 -8.10 5.30
N LEU A 5 13.96 -8.26 6.63
CA LEU A 5 14.65 -9.29 7.40
C LEU A 5 13.82 -10.55 7.61
N MET A 6 12.51 -10.48 7.33
CA MET A 6 11.58 -11.58 7.61
C MET A 6 11.93 -12.84 6.84
N ASN A 7 12.21 -12.72 5.55
CA ASN A 7 12.51 -13.88 4.71
C ASN A 7 13.85 -14.53 5.10
N LEU A 8 14.83 -13.71 5.50
CA LEU A 8 16.09 -14.20 6.07
C LEU A 8 15.85 -15.01 7.37
N HIS A 9 15.07 -14.44 8.28
CA HIS A 9 14.78 -15.08 9.56
C HIS A 9 13.94 -16.35 9.40
N ILE A 10 12.92 -16.37 8.53
CA ILE A 10 12.15 -17.60 8.26
C ILE A 10 13.05 -18.71 7.72
N LYS A 11 13.99 -18.34 6.83
CA LYS A 11 14.98 -19.30 6.30
C LYS A 11 15.90 -19.82 7.40
N SER A 12 16.37 -18.99 8.34
CA SER A 12 17.18 -19.42 9.47
C SER A 12 16.43 -20.35 10.43
N LEU A 13 15.09 -20.26 10.49
CA LEU A 13 14.21 -21.19 11.21
C LEU A 13 13.99 -22.52 10.46
N GLY A 14 14.63 -22.75 9.31
CA GLY A 14 14.53 -23.97 8.53
C GLY A 14 13.30 -24.06 7.61
N ALA A 15 12.56 -22.98 7.40
CA ALA A 15 11.41 -22.98 6.48
C ALA A 15 11.85 -22.83 5.02
N SER A 16 11.07 -23.43 4.11
CA SER A 16 11.25 -23.23 2.67
C SER A 16 10.79 -21.84 2.23
N HIS A 17 11.23 -21.42 1.04
CA HIS A 17 10.82 -20.14 0.45
C HIS A 17 9.31 -20.11 0.17
N THR A 18 8.72 -21.24 -0.18
CA THR A 18 7.28 -21.38 -0.38
C THR A 18 6.50 -21.13 0.91
N VAL A 19 6.97 -21.65 2.05
CA VAL A 19 6.35 -21.39 3.37
C VAL A 19 6.42 -19.90 3.71
N ALA A 20 7.57 -19.26 3.46
CA ALA A 20 7.71 -17.80 3.65
C ALA A 20 6.71 -17.02 2.77
N GLY A 21 6.54 -17.42 1.51
CA GLY A 21 5.56 -16.86 0.58
C GLY A 21 4.12 -17.01 1.06
N ILE A 22 3.74 -18.20 1.56
CA ILE A 22 2.41 -18.47 2.13
C ILE A 22 2.13 -17.57 3.33
N ILE A 23 3.08 -17.43 4.28
CA ILE A 23 2.93 -16.55 5.44
C ILE A 23 2.79 -15.08 5.02
N GLY A 24 3.56 -14.64 4.02
CA GLY A 24 3.45 -13.31 3.45
C GLY A 24 2.09 -13.05 2.81
N SER A 25 1.55 -14.02 2.06
CA SER A 25 0.22 -13.95 1.44
C SER A 25 -0.89 -13.95 2.47
N LEU A 26 -0.80 -14.78 3.51
CA LEU A 26 -1.75 -14.81 4.62
C LEU A 26 -1.84 -13.46 5.32
N TYR A 27 -0.69 -12.82 5.56
CA TYR A 27 -0.65 -11.45 6.08
C TYR A 27 -1.38 -10.46 5.16
N GLY A 28 -1.17 -10.53 3.85
CA GLY A 28 -1.85 -9.70 2.85
C GLY A 28 -3.36 -9.91 2.84
N ILE A 29 -3.82 -11.16 2.93
CA ILE A 29 -5.24 -11.53 3.02
C ILE A 29 -5.87 -10.91 4.27
N MET A 30 -5.25 -11.11 5.44
CA MET A 30 -5.73 -10.51 6.69
C MET A 30 -5.83 -9.00 6.59
N GLN A 31 -4.83 -8.34 6.01
CA GLN A 31 -4.82 -6.89 5.85
C GLN A 31 -5.92 -6.38 4.90
N LEU A 32 -6.21 -7.13 3.82
CA LEU A 32 -7.28 -6.76 2.89
C LEU A 32 -8.65 -6.79 3.56
N PHE A 33 -8.98 -7.88 4.25
CA PHE A 33 -10.29 -8.02 4.92
C PHE A 33 -10.41 -7.09 6.13
N SER A 34 -9.37 -7.00 6.97
CA SER A 34 -9.40 -6.16 8.17
C SER A 34 -9.45 -4.66 7.84
N SER A 35 -8.95 -4.23 6.69
CA SER A 35 -8.93 -2.81 6.32
C SER A 35 -10.33 -2.18 6.31
N THR A 36 -11.32 -2.89 5.78
CA THR A 36 -12.72 -2.44 5.75
C THR A 36 -13.34 -2.47 7.13
N PHE A 37 -13.10 -3.57 7.89
CA PHE A 37 -13.60 -3.72 9.24
C PHE A 37 -13.05 -2.65 10.19
N VAL A 38 -11.73 -2.47 10.21
CA VAL A 38 -11.06 -1.48 11.08
C VAL A 38 -11.43 -0.05 10.68
N GLY A 39 -11.64 0.22 9.38
CA GLY A 39 -12.15 1.50 8.90
C GLY A 39 -13.51 1.84 9.49
N CYS A 40 -14.51 0.95 9.34
CA CYS A 40 -15.84 1.14 9.90
C CYS A 40 -15.84 1.21 11.42
N TRP A 41 -15.07 0.35 12.08
CA TRP A 41 -14.89 0.38 13.52
C TRP A 41 -14.36 1.73 14.00
N SER A 42 -13.39 2.28 13.27
CA SER A 42 -12.82 3.60 13.54
C SER A 42 -13.84 4.75 13.37
N ASP A 43 -14.82 4.60 12.47
CA ASP A 43 -15.91 5.59 12.30
C ASP A 43 -16.94 5.55 13.45
N ILE A 44 -17.16 4.38 14.04
CA ILE A 44 -18.16 4.15 15.10
C ILE A 44 -17.58 4.46 16.48
N VAL A 45 -16.43 3.87 16.82
CA VAL A 45 -15.82 3.98 18.17
C VAL A 45 -15.04 5.28 18.34
N GLY A 46 -14.71 5.93 17.24
CA GLY A 46 -13.91 7.15 17.19
C GLY A 46 -12.45 6.89 16.78
N ARG A 47 -11.89 7.85 16.03
CA ARG A 47 -10.55 7.77 15.43
C ARG A 47 -9.45 7.55 16.46
N ARG A 48 -9.53 8.24 17.61
CA ARG A 48 -8.52 8.18 18.67
C ARG A 48 -8.40 6.79 19.28
N TYR A 49 -9.50 6.23 19.75
CA TYR A 49 -9.51 4.94 20.44
C TYR A 49 -9.12 3.81 19.48
N SER A 50 -9.62 3.87 18.24
CA SER A 50 -9.26 2.91 17.21
C SER A 50 -7.78 2.98 16.84
N LEU A 51 -7.21 4.20 16.77
CA LEU A 51 -5.78 4.40 16.53
C LEU A 51 -4.94 3.80 17.66
N LEU A 52 -5.29 4.08 18.92
CA LEU A 52 -4.61 3.53 20.09
C LEU A 52 -4.67 2.00 20.11
N ALA A 53 -5.84 1.40 19.91
CA ALA A 53 -5.99 -0.04 19.89
C ALA A 53 -5.17 -0.67 18.74
N CYS A 54 -5.18 -0.09 17.53
CA CYS A 54 -4.36 -0.56 16.42
C CYS A 54 -2.86 -0.48 16.71
N ILE A 55 -2.40 0.58 17.37
CA ILE A 55 -1.00 0.75 17.78
C ILE A 55 -0.62 -0.31 18.81
N LEU A 56 -1.42 -0.49 19.88
CA LEU A 56 -1.13 -1.45 20.96
C LEU A 56 -1.15 -2.90 20.46
N LEU A 57 -2.13 -3.28 19.63
CA LEU A 57 -2.21 -4.63 19.07
C LEU A 57 -1.12 -4.90 18.03
N SER A 58 -0.66 -3.85 17.31
CA SER A 58 0.54 -3.96 16.47
C SER A 58 1.80 -4.11 17.32
N ALA A 59 1.93 -3.39 18.44
CA ALA A 59 3.04 -3.56 19.39
C ALA A 59 3.10 -4.98 19.93
N LEU A 60 1.96 -5.53 20.35
CA LEU A 60 1.85 -6.93 20.79
C LEU A 60 2.33 -7.90 19.68
N GLY A 61 1.91 -7.69 18.43
CA GLY A 61 2.34 -8.54 17.33
C GLY A 61 3.86 -8.48 17.07
N TYR A 62 4.48 -7.30 17.18
CA TYR A 62 5.95 -7.19 17.09
C TYR A 62 6.67 -7.75 18.30
N PHE A 63 6.09 -7.66 19.49
CA PHE A 63 6.60 -8.31 20.69
C PHE A 63 6.59 -9.83 20.53
N LEU A 64 5.47 -10.44 20.10
CA LEU A 64 5.37 -11.85 19.80
C LEU A 64 6.36 -12.28 18.69
N LEU A 65 6.61 -11.41 17.71
CA LEU A 65 7.60 -11.65 16.68
C LEU A 65 9.03 -11.73 17.27
N GLY A 66 9.33 -10.87 18.26
CA GLY A 66 10.60 -10.89 19.00
C GLY A 66 10.79 -12.12 19.89
N THR A 67 9.75 -12.90 20.16
CA THR A 67 9.83 -14.17 20.91
C THR A 67 9.69 -15.40 20.02
N SER A 68 9.58 -15.22 18.69
CA SER A 68 9.30 -16.31 17.76
C SER A 68 10.53 -17.14 17.44
N THR A 69 10.67 -18.30 18.10
CA THR A 69 11.75 -19.28 17.91
C THR A 69 11.38 -20.37 16.90
N THR A 70 10.14 -20.46 16.47
CA THR A 70 9.65 -21.46 15.52
C THR A 70 8.85 -20.81 14.40
N VAL A 71 8.80 -21.47 13.24
CA VAL A 71 8.00 -21.02 12.07
C VAL A 71 6.52 -20.85 12.43
N PHE A 72 5.99 -21.73 13.28
CA PHE A 72 4.59 -21.65 13.73
C PHE A 72 4.34 -20.41 14.59
N LEU A 73 5.21 -20.14 15.57
CA LEU A 73 5.09 -18.95 16.43
C LEU A 73 5.29 -17.67 15.62
N PHE A 74 6.21 -17.68 14.64
CA PHE A 74 6.38 -16.61 13.68
C PHE A 74 5.08 -16.34 12.90
N ALA A 75 4.42 -17.39 12.36
CA ALA A 75 3.17 -17.24 11.63
C ALA A 75 2.04 -16.66 12.51
N ILE A 76 1.91 -17.12 13.76
CA ILE A 76 0.94 -16.58 14.72
C ILE A 76 1.21 -15.12 15.04
N SER A 77 2.46 -14.71 15.22
CA SER A 77 2.82 -13.31 15.50
C SER A 77 2.42 -12.35 14.38
N ARG A 78 2.25 -12.85 13.14
CA ARG A 78 1.79 -12.07 11.98
C ARG A 78 0.30 -11.75 12.02
N VAL A 79 -0.50 -12.50 12.79
CA VAL A 79 -1.96 -12.31 12.86
C VAL A 79 -2.35 -10.95 13.45
N PRO A 80 -1.89 -10.55 14.66
CA PRO A 80 -2.18 -9.22 15.20
C PRO A 80 -1.72 -8.10 14.28
N VAL A 81 -0.51 -8.21 13.71
CA VAL A 81 0.03 -7.20 12.78
C VAL A 81 -0.80 -7.15 11.50
N GLY A 82 -1.21 -8.30 10.94
CA GLY A 82 -2.03 -8.36 9.72
C GLY A 82 -3.40 -7.70 9.90
N ILE A 83 -4.04 -7.92 11.05
CA ILE A 83 -5.40 -7.39 11.32
C ILE A 83 -5.36 -5.92 11.72
N PHE A 84 -4.40 -5.46 12.53
CA PHE A 84 -4.46 -4.15 13.17
C PHE A 84 -3.44 -3.12 12.66
N LYS A 85 -2.56 -3.45 11.73
CA LYS A 85 -1.58 -2.50 11.18
C LYS A 85 -2.21 -1.52 10.17
N HIS A 86 -3.23 -0.79 10.61
CA HIS A 86 -3.91 0.25 9.83
C HIS A 86 -3.63 1.67 10.32
N THR A 87 -2.64 1.84 11.19
CA THR A 87 -2.26 3.11 11.83
C THR A 87 -2.14 4.26 10.83
N LEU A 88 -1.47 4.03 9.68
CA LEU A 88 -1.28 5.04 8.65
C LEU A 88 -2.62 5.52 8.05
N SER A 89 -3.55 4.61 7.80
CA SER A 89 -4.86 4.91 7.23
C SER A 89 -5.74 5.68 8.21
N ILE A 90 -5.78 5.24 9.48
CA ILE A 90 -6.55 5.89 10.54
C ILE A 90 -5.96 7.28 10.83
N SER A 91 -4.63 7.44 10.87
CA SER A 91 -3.98 8.73 11.06
C SER A 91 -4.31 9.71 9.93
N LYS A 92 -4.34 9.25 8.67
CA LYS A 92 -4.76 10.09 7.54
C LYS A 92 -6.23 10.51 7.66
N ALA A 93 -7.11 9.59 8.02
CA ALA A 93 -8.52 9.88 8.24
C ALA A 93 -8.69 10.92 9.37
N LEU A 94 -8.02 10.70 10.50
CA LEU A 94 -8.02 11.62 11.61
C LEU A 94 -7.57 13.03 11.23
N LEU A 95 -6.43 13.15 10.52
CA LEU A 95 -5.92 14.43 10.04
C LEU A 95 -6.90 15.09 9.06
N SER A 96 -7.56 14.30 8.20
CA SER A 96 -8.60 14.80 7.29
C SER A 96 -9.81 15.33 8.02
N ASP A 97 -10.16 14.74 9.17
CA ASP A 97 -11.31 15.16 9.98
C ASP A 97 -11.00 16.43 10.82
N LEU A 98 -9.74 16.61 11.24
CA LEU A 98 -9.31 17.74 12.08
C LEU A 98 -9.00 19.03 11.29
N VAL A 99 -8.67 18.91 10.00
CA VAL A 99 -8.16 20.03 9.20
C VAL A 99 -9.22 20.52 8.22
N SER A 100 -9.26 21.86 8.00
CA SER A 100 -10.14 22.49 7.01
C SER A 100 -9.86 21.95 5.60
N GLU A 101 -10.86 21.94 4.72
CA GLU A 101 -10.70 21.49 3.33
C GLU A 101 -9.59 22.23 2.59
N ARG A 102 -9.42 23.52 2.90
CA ARG A 102 -8.40 24.38 2.28
C ARG A 102 -6.98 23.96 2.66
N ASP A 103 -6.75 23.57 3.92
CA ASP A 103 -5.41 23.26 4.46
C ASP A 103 -5.07 21.77 4.34
N ARG A 104 -6.07 20.93 4.04
CA ARG A 104 -5.94 19.47 3.93
C ARG A 104 -4.80 19.02 3.01
N PRO A 105 -4.60 19.57 1.80
CA PRO A 105 -3.50 19.17 0.92
C PRO A 105 -2.12 19.42 1.53
N LEU A 106 -1.95 20.57 2.21
CA LEU A 106 -0.69 20.93 2.86
C LEU A 106 -0.35 19.99 4.01
N VAL A 107 -1.33 19.71 4.89
CA VAL A 107 -1.14 18.82 6.04
C VAL A 107 -0.89 17.38 5.60
N MET A 108 -1.63 16.90 4.58
CA MET A 108 -1.38 15.59 3.98
C MET A 108 0.00 15.49 3.32
N GLY A 109 0.46 16.56 2.68
CA GLY A 109 1.80 16.65 2.12
C GLY A 109 2.88 16.52 3.21
N ARG A 110 2.76 17.25 4.32
CA ARG A 110 3.67 17.15 5.47
C ARG A 110 3.66 15.76 6.11
N PHE A 111 2.48 15.16 6.27
CA PHE A 111 2.34 13.80 6.79
C PHE A 111 3.01 12.76 5.89
N ASN A 112 2.84 12.86 4.58
CA ASN A 112 3.50 11.97 3.63
C ASN A 112 5.03 12.17 3.62
N ALA A 113 5.51 13.40 3.75
CA ALA A 113 6.95 13.70 3.87
C ALA A 113 7.54 13.07 5.14
N ALA A 114 6.90 13.21 6.29
CA ALA A 114 7.31 12.55 7.53
C ALA A 114 7.32 11.02 7.41
N SER A 115 6.30 10.44 6.76
CA SER A 115 6.25 9.00 6.48
C SER A 115 7.42 8.56 5.60
N SER A 116 7.82 9.36 4.61
CA SER A 116 8.96 9.08 3.72
C SER A 116 10.28 9.02 4.46
N VAL A 117 10.48 9.87 5.47
CA VAL A 117 11.66 9.80 6.35
C VAL A 117 11.74 8.43 7.05
N GLY A 118 10.62 7.91 7.54
CA GLY A 118 10.56 6.56 8.11
C GLY A 118 10.89 5.45 7.11
N PHE A 119 10.49 5.58 5.86
CA PHE A 119 10.85 4.63 4.80
C PHE A 119 12.33 4.69 4.41
N ILE A 120 12.97 5.84 4.56
CA ILE A 120 14.42 6.00 4.32
C ILE A 120 15.23 5.45 5.49
N LEU A 121 14.91 5.83 6.71
CA LEU A 121 15.68 5.45 7.90
C LEU A 121 15.43 3.99 8.31
N GLY A 122 14.22 3.48 8.12
CA GLY A 122 13.82 2.16 8.58
C GLY A 122 14.71 1.01 8.10
N PRO A 123 14.98 0.85 6.81
CA PRO A 123 15.82 -0.23 6.30
C PRO A 123 17.30 -0.14 6.76
N VAL A 124 17.86 1.07 6.87
CA VAL A 124 19.24 1.25 7.38
C VAL A 124 19.34 0.77 8.83
N VAL A 125 18.46 1.27 9.70
CA VAL A 125 18.46 0.88 11.11
C VAL A 125 18.19 -0.61 11.26
N GLY A 126 17.23 -1.15 10.49
CA GLY A 126 16.94 -2.58 10.48
C GLY A 126 18.12 -3.42 10.02
N GLY A 127 18.81 -3.02 8.94
CA GLY A 127 19.99 -3.71 8.43
C GLY A 127 21.15 -3.70 9.43
N TYR A 128 21.39 -2.54 10.08
CA TYR A 128 22.43 -2.43 11.11
C TYR A 128 22.16 -3.33 12.32
N LEU A 129 20.92 -3.32 12.81
CA LEU A 129 20.55 -4.14 13.97
C LEU A 129 20.65 -5.65 13.68
N THR A 130 20.50 -6.07 12.40
CA THR A 130 20.60 -7.49 12.04
C THR A 130 22.02 -8.03 12.13
N GLU A 131 23.06 -7.19 12.10
CA GLU A 131 24.44 -7.63 12.26
C GLU A 131 24.81 -7.92 13.72
N LEU A 132 23.97 -7.53 14.68
CA LEU A 132 24.14 -7.86 16.09
C LEU A 132 23.70 -9.31 16.36
N GLU A 133 24.26 -9.91 17.42
CA GLU A 133 23.77 -11.19 17.92
C GLU A 133 22.28 -11.08 18.22
N ASP A 134 21.48 -12.06 17.74
CA ASP A 134 20.01 -12.03 17.85
C ASP A 134 19.33 -10.79 17.23
N GLY A 135 19.96 -10.17 16.23
CA GLY A 135 19.55 -8.88 15.67
C GLY A 135 18.11 -8.81 15.17
N PHE A 136 17.54 -9.92 14.68
CA PHE A 136 16.13 -9.99 14.29
C PHE A 136 15.20 -9.80 15.48
N TYR A 137 15.46 -10.51 16.60
CA TYR A 137 14.66 -10.42 17.82
C TYR A 137 14.76 -9.02 18.42
N GLN A 138 15.99 -8.47 18.51
CA GLN A 138 16.23 -7.10 19.00
C GLN A 138 15.50 -6.07 18.15
N THR A 139 15.56 -6.18 16.81
CA THR A 139 14.82 -5.29 15.89
C THR A 139 13.32 -5.37 16.11
N SER A 140 12.78 -6.56 16.39
CA SER A 140 11.36 -6.76 16.66
C SER A 140 10.93 -6.12 17.99
N PHE A 141 11.72 -6.25 19.05
CA PHE A 141 11.49 -5.57 20.34
C PHE A 141 11.60 -4.07 20.24
N ILE A 142 12.58 -3.54 19.50
CA ILE A 142 12.69 -2.10 19.23
C ILE A 142 11.47 -1.59 18.49
N CYS A 143 10.97 -2.33 17.48
CA CYS A 143 9.72 -1.99 16.80
C CYS A 143 8.53 -1.96 17.77
N ALA A 144 8.39 -2.97 18.64
CA ALA A 144 7.34 -2.99 19.66
C ALA A 144 7.43 -1.78 20.58
N SER A 145 8.63 -1.43 21.05
CA SER A 145 8.88 -0.26 21.90
C SER A 145 8.52 1.05 21.21
N ILE A 146 8.86 1.21 19.92
CA ILE A 146 8.46 2.38 19.12
C ILE A 146 6.93 2.47 19.01
N PHE A 147 6.23 1.35 18.81
CA PHE A 147 4.76 1.36 18.81
C PHE A 147 4.19 1.75 20.17
N LEU A 148 4.75 1.26 21.28
CA LEU A 148 4.34 1.68 22.64
C LEU A 148 4.59 3.16 22.90
N LEU A 149 5.76 3.68 22.48
CA LEU A 149 6.04 5.11 22.54
C LEU A 149 5.00 5.92 21.75
N ASN A 150 4.68 5.50 20.54
CA ASN A 150 3.62 6.13 19.73
C ASN A 150 2.25 6.08 20.41
N ALA A 151 1.90 4.98 21.08
CA ALA A 151 0.67 4.90 21.86
C ALA A 151 0.65 5.94 22.99
N GLY A 152 1.76 6.07 23.72
CA GLY A 152 1.92 7.11 24.74
C GLY A 152 1.77 8.52 24.19
N LEU A 153 2.41 8.83 23.06
CA LEU A 153 2.28 10.14 22.40
C LEU A 153 0.84 10.43 21.96
N VAL A 154 0.16 9.46 21.36
CA VAL A 154 -1.26 9.61 20.97
C VAL A 154 -2.16 9.77 22.18
N TRP A 155 -1.86 9.10 23.29
CA TRP A 155 -2.60 9.25 24.54
C TRP A 155 -2.41 10.64 25.14
N MET A 156 -1.22 11.22 25.08
CA MET A 156 -0.90 12.55 25.64
C MET A 156 -1.40 13.71 24.79
N LEU A 157 -1.77 13.51 23.53
CA LEU A 157 -2.30 14.57 22.69
C LEU A 157 -3.60 15.15 23.30
N PRO A 158 -3.71 16.48 23.47
CA PRO A 158 -4.94 17.13 23.93
C PRO A 158 -6.01 16.99 22.83
N TRP A 159 -7.07 16.26 23.13
CA TRP A 159 -8.21 16.08 22.26
C TRP A 159 -9.36 16.91 22.77
N SER A 160 -9.72 17.99 22.07
CA SER A 160 -10.97 18.67 22.33
C SER A 160 -12.11 17.90 21.66
N GLU A 161 -13.02 17.36 22.45
CA GLU A 161 -14.21 16.63 21.99
C GLU A 161 -15.27 17.56 21.33
N GLU A 162 -15.02 18.85 21.29
CA GLU A 162 -16.00 19.90 20.99
C GLU A 162 -16.48 20.01 19.53
N ASN A 163 -15.87 19.29 18.57
CA ASN A 163 -16.17 19.53 17.14
C ASN A 163 -17.11 18.51 16.47
N THR A 164 -17.58 17.49 17.18
CA THR A 164 -18.48 16.48 16.57
C THR A 164 -19.95 16.95 16.56
N GLY A 165 -20.36 17.79 17.52
CA GLY A 165 -21.75 18.26 17.64
C GLY A 165 -22.15 19.45 16.75
N ASN A 166 -21.17 20.25 16.25
CA ASN A 166 -21.49 21.49 15.51
C ASN A 166 -21.56 21.32 13.98
N ARG A 167 -21.24 20.16 13.42
CA ARG A 167 -21.38 19.93 11.97
C ARG A 167 -22.80 19.65 11.52
N GLU A 168 -23.69 19.18 12.41
CA GLU A 168 -25.11 18.95 12.07
C GLU A 168 -25.91 20.25 11.95
N HIS A 169 -25.46 21.35 12.59
CA HIS A 169 -26.20 22.64 12.56
C HIS A 169 -25.81 23.60 11.45
N GLN A 170 -24.67 23.44 10.81
CA GLN A 170 -24.21 24.34 9.71
C GLN A 170 -24.58 23.87 8.29
N GLN A 171 -25.07 22.63 8.12
CA GLN A 171 -25.57 22.14 6.81
C GLN A 171 -27.05 22.49 6.55
N GLY A 172 -27.74 23.15 7.47
CA GLY A 172 -29.16 23.48 7.37
C GLY A 172 -29.48 24.74 6.54
N ASN A 173 -28.51 25.49 5.99
CA ASN A 173 -28.83 26.78 5.36
C ASN A 173 -28.05 27.07 4.05
N LYS A 174 -28.10 26.19 3.07
CA LYS A 174 -27.91 26.54 1.64
C LYS A 174 -28.74 25.60 0.78
N GLY A 175 -29.71 26.23 0.09
CA GLY A 175 -30.81 25.60 -0.59
C GLY A 175 -30.44 24.71 -1.79
N THR A 176 -31.47 23.93 -2.15
CA THR A 176 -31.71 23.23 -3.42
C THR A 176 -30.79 22.09 -3.80
N ASP A 177 -31.21 20.86 -3.36
CA ASP A 177 -31.48 19.80 -4.33
C ASP A 177 -32.23 18.64 -3.63
N SER A 178 -33.51 18.53 -3.96
CA SER A 178 -34.53 17.80 -3.20
C SER A 178 -34.61 16.29 -3.44
N PHE A 179 -33.69 15.67 -4.16
CA PHE A 179 -33.78 14.25 -4.50
C PHE A 179 -32.84 13.33 -3.70
N SER A 180 -31.68 13.82 -3.27
CA SER A 180 -30.71 13.02 -2.49
C SER A 180 -31.01 13.02 -0.98
N ALA A 181 -31.73 14.04 -0.48
CA ALA A 181 -32.07 14.19 0.92
C ALA A 181 -33.17 13.22 1.40
N LYS A 182 -33.99 12.70 0.49
CA LYS A 182 -35.08 11.77 0.84
C LYS A 182 -34.56 10.35 1.11
N ALA A 183 -33.57 9.88 0.34
CA ALA A 183 -32.98 8.57 0.55
C ALA A 183 -32.16 8.46 1.85
N ASN A 184 -31.50 9.55 2.26
CA ASN A 184 -30.76 9.57 3.53
C ASN A 184 -31.67 9.75 4.76
N ARG A 185 -32.79 10.42 4.62
CA ARG A 185 -33.77 10.62 5.73
C ARG A 185 -34.50 9.33 6.07
N ASP A 186 -34.82 8.51 5.07
CA ASP A 186 -35.46 7.20 5.27
C ASP A 186 -34.52 6.16 5.90
N LEU A 187 -33.21 6.32 5.72
CA LEU A 187 -32.20 5.50 6.41
C LEU A 187 -32.05 5.91 7.89
N HIS A 188 -32.09 7.20 8.22
CA HIS A 188 -31.98 7.70 9.60
C HIS A 188 -33.25 7.50 10.42
N LEU A 189 -34.43 7.55 9.82
CA LEU A 189 -35.69 7.32 10.54
C LEU A 189 -35.89 5.85 10.91
N LYS A 190 -35.35 4.91 10.13
CA LYS A 190 -35.32 3.47 10.46
C LYS A 190 -34.30 3.11 11.54
N SER A 191 -33.31 3.96 11.79
CA SER A 191 -32.31 3.76 12.86
C SER A 191 -32.81 4.16 14.23
N ALA A 192 -33.81 5.04 14.31
CA ALA A 192 -34.31 5.58 15.60
C ALA A 192 -35.42 4.76 16.28
N THR A 193 -35.97 3.74 15.60
CA THR A 193 -37.11 2.97 16.14
C THR A 193 -36.79 1.57 16.63
N ASN A 194 -35.53 1.09 16.55
CA ASN A 194 -35.19 -0.27 16.98
C ASN A 194 -33.96 -0.32 17.89
N GLY A 195 -34.13 0.11 19.13
CA GLY A 195 -33.13 0.00 20.20
C GLY A 195 -32.86 -1.43 20.69
N ALA A 196 -33.43 -2.47 20.06
CA ALA A 196 -33.24 -3.88 20.43
C ALA A 196 -32.53 -4.74 19.37
N MET A 197 -32.21 -4.18 18.18
CA MET A 197 -31.51 -4.88 17.10
C MET A 197 -30.07 -4.40 16.85
N ALA A 198 -29.50 -3.62 17.76
CA ALA A 198 -28.20 -2.98 17.56
C ALA A 198 -27.00 -3.95 17.61
N SER A 199 -27.12 -5.12 18.22
CA SER A 199 -26.00 -6.09 18.30
C SER A 199 -25.83 -6.91 17.03
N ASP A 200 -26.91 -7.29 16.36
CA ASP A 200 -26.85 -8.11 15.15
C ASP A 200 -26.47 -7.30 13.91
N SER A 201 -26.91 -6.03 13.83
CA SER A 201 -26.57 -5.13 12.71
C SER A 201 -25.08 -4.77 12.69
N LEU A 202 -24.41 -4.70 13.84
CA LEU A 202 -22.99 -4.39 13.95
C LEU A 202 -22.10 -5.50 13.34
N PHE A 203 -22.55 -6.75 13.43
CA PHE A 203 -21.82 -7.92 12.90
C PHE A 203 -22.00 -8.08 11.37
N TRP A 204 -23.16 -7.69 10.83
CA TRP A 204 -23.47 -7.80 9.39
C TRP A 204 -23.03 -6.59 8.57
N PHE A 205 -22.83 -5.44 9.18
CA PHE A 205 -22.44 -4.19 8.51
C PHE A 205 -21.10 -4.30 7.72
N PRO A 206 -20.03 -4.96 8.24
CA PRO A 206 -18.80 -5.17 7.47
C PRO A 206 -19.00 -6.05 6.25
N TRP A 207 -19.84 -7.08 6.34
CA TRP A 207 -20.12 -8.00 5.24
C TRP A 207 -20.88 -7.33 4.10
N ILE A 208 -21.82 -6.43 4.41
CA ILE A 208 -22.54 -5.63 3.42
C ILE A 208 -21.56 -4.71 2.68
N GLN A 209 -20.61 -4.12 3.38
CA GLN A 209 -19.57 -3.29 2.74
C GLN A 209 -18.63 -4.11 1.88
N VAL A 210 -18.18 -5.28 2.33
CA VAL A 210 -17.38 -6.21 1.52
C VAL A 210 -18.15 -6.63 0.27
N ALA A 211 -19.42 -7.00 0.40
CA ALA A 211 -20.28 -7.34 -0.75
C ALA A 211 -20.45 -6.14 -1.71
N THR A 212 -20.56 -4.93 -1.18
CA THR A 212 -20.65 -3.70 -1.98
C THR A 212 -19.34 -3.42 -2.73
N VAL A 213 -18.19 -3.60 -2.08
CA VAL A 213 -16.87 -3.48 -2.71
C VAL A 213 -16.70 -4.55 -3.80
N LEU A 214 -17.05 -5.80 -3.50
CA LEU A 214 -17.02 -6.88 -4.51
C LEU A 214 -17.96 -6.61 -5.69
N LYS A 215 -19.16 -6.08 -5.45
CA LYS A 215 -20.09 -5.68 -6.50
C LYS A 215 -19.55 -4.53 -7.35
N ARG A 216 -18.87 -3.55 -6.72
CA ARG A 216 -18.19 -2.46 -7.42
C ARG A 216 -17.00 -2.96 -8.25
N ILE A 217 -16.16 -3.85 -7.70
CA ILE A 217 -15.07 -4.50 -8.43
C ILE A 217 -15.62 -5.27 -9.63
N LYS A 218 -16.72 -6.01 -9.46
CA LYS A 218 -17.40 -6.71 -10.56
C LYS A 218 -17.96 -5.74 -11.61
N GLY A 219 -18.55 -4.60 -11.18
CA GLY A 219 -19.03 -3.56 -12.09
C GLY A 219 -17.90 -2.95 -12.93
N ILE A 220 -16.74 -2.72 -12.32
CA ILE A 220 -15.54 -2.19 -13.00
C ILE A 220 -14.87 -3.27 -13.87
N ALA A 221 -14.88 -4.54 -13.46
CA ALA A 221 -14.42 -5.66 -14.28
C ALA A 221 -15.23 -5.84 -15.58
N CYS A 222 -16.46 -5.35 -15.61
CA CYS A 222 -17.31 -5.31 -16.81
C CYS A 222 -17.30 -3.95 -17.53
N SER A 223 -16.50 -2.97 -17.06
CA SER A 223 -16.41 -1.64 -17.64
C SER A 223 -15.19 -1.50 -18.56
N ASP A 224 -15.17 -0.42 -19.33
CA ASP A 224 -14.02 -0.08 -20.18
C ASP A 224 -12.71 0.20 -19.43
N LEU A 225 -12.74 0.24 -18.09
CA LEU A 225 -11.59 0.48 -17.22
C LEU A 225 -10.83 -0.80 -16.82
N TRP A 226 -11.35 -1.99 -17.14
CA TRP A 226 -10.77 -3.26 -16.74
C TRP A 226 -9.30 -3.42 -17.15
N ASP A 227 -8.99 -3.03 -18.40
CA ASP A 227 -7.64 -3.16 -18.96
C ASP A 227 -6.59 -2.32 -18.21
N ILE A 228 -6.93 -1.10 -17.76
CA ILE A 228 -5.99 -0.28 -16.98
C ILE A 228 -5.80 -0.82 -15.56
N PHE A 229 -6.85 -1.36 -14.93
CA PHE A 229 -6.72 -2.03 -13.63
C PHE A 229 -5.92 -3.33 -13.73
N LEU A 230 -6.02 -4.06 -14.84
CA LEU A 230 -5.19 -5.23 -15.11
C LEU A 230 -3.72 -4.84 -15.28
N VAL A 231 -3.41 -3.79 -16.05
CA VAL A 231 -2.06 -3.23 -16.17
C VAL A 231 -1.51 -2.83 -14.80
N ARG A 232 -2.33 -2.15 -13.97
CA ARG A 232 -1.96 -1.81 -12.59
C ARG A 232 -1.62 -3.04 -11.75
N LEU A 233 -2.44 -4.08 -11.82
CA LEU A 233 -2.20 -5.33 -11.10
C LEU A 233 -0.88 -5.97 -11.52
N LEU A 234 -0.70 -6.19 -12.82
CA LEU A 234 0.49 -6.84 -13.37
C LEU A 234 1.77 -6.08 -13.03
N MET A 235 1.78 -4.76 -13.22
CA MET A 235 2.93 -3.91 -12.87
C MET A 235 3.19 -3.89 -11.36
N SER A 236 2.13 -3.85 -10.54
CA SER A 236 2.28 -3.92 -9.08
C SER A 236 2.87 -5.25 -8.63
N VAL A 237 2.41 -6.37 -9.19
CA VAL A 237 2.96 -7.71 -8.89
C VAL A 237 4.42 -7.81 -9.36
N ALA A 238 4.75 -7.33 -10.56
CA ALA A 238 6.12 -7.33 -11.08
C ALA A 238 7.10 -6.59 -10.16
N ILE A 239 6.71 -5.40 -9.69
CA ILE A 239 7.52 -4.60 -8.76
C ILE A 239 7.61 -5.27 -7.38
N LEU A 240 6.53 -5.86 -6.89
CA LEU A 240 6.52 -6.57 -5.61
C LEU A 240 7.37 -7.84 -5.65
N LEU A 241 7.41 -8.56 -6.77
CA LEU A 241 8.32 -9.71 -6.98
C LEU A 241 9.79 -9.30 -6.90
N TYR A 242 10.14 -8.12 -7.43
CA TYR A 242 11.49 -7.57 -7.30
C TYR A 242 11.85 -7.31 -5.82
N TYR A 243 10.93 -6.69 -5.05
CA TYR A 243 11.22 -6.32 -3.66
C TYR A 243 11.02 -7.44 -2.64
N SER A 244 10.23 -8.47 -2.96
CA SER A 244 9.79 -9.49 -2.00
C SER A 244 10.95 -10.22 -1.32
N ASN A 245 11.94 -10.67 -2.09
CA ASN A 245 13.09 -11.40 -1.60
C ASN A 245 14.40 -10.64 -1.80
N PHE A 246 14.35 -9.31 -1.93
CA PHE A 246 15.51 -8.50 -2.32
C PHE A 246 16.74 -8.72 -1.44
N SER A 247 16.59 -8.67 -0.11
CA SER A 247 17.70 -8.88 0.83
C SER A 247 18.26 -10.31 0.75
N LEU A 248 17.36 -11.30 0.70
CA LEU A 248 17.74 -12.72 0.61
C LEU A 248 18.45 -13.03 -0.72
N ALA A 249 17.92 -12.51 -1.83
CA ALA A 249 18.51 -12.70 -3.14
C ALA A 249 19.91 -12.06 -3.27
N LEU A 250 20.14 -10.91 -2.62
CA LEU A 250 21.45 -10.27 -2.58
C LEU A 250 22.46 -11.09 -1.77
N GLU A 251 22.03 -11.66 -0.65
CA GLU A 251 22.87 -12.54 0.16
C GLU A 251 23.21 -13.84 -0.60
N GLU A 252 22.21 -14.52 -1.19
CA GLU A 252 22.40 -15.78 -1.92
C GLU A 252 23.25 -15.63 -3.18
N ARG A 253 23.09 -14.52 -3.92
CA ARG A 253 23.78 -14.32 -5.24
C ARG A 253 25.16 -13.67 -5.11
N PHE A 254 25.32 -12.75 -4.17
CA PHE A 254 26.53 -11.91 -4.08
C PHE A 254 27.23 -12.02 -2.72
N GLY A 255 26.70 -12.81 -1.78
CA GLY A 255 27.25 -12.94 -0.41
C GLY A 255 27.22 -11.62 0.37
N VAL A 256 26.31 -10.72 0.03
CA VAL A 256 26.25 -9.37 0.60
C VAL A 256 25.47 -9.37 1.90
N LYS A 257 26.03 -8.72 2.91
CA LYS A 257 25.40 -8.61 4.23
C LYS A 257 24.04 -7.89 4.18
N PRO A 258 23.08 -8.22 5.08
CA PRO A 258 21.77 -7.58 5.16
C PRO A 258 21.81 -6.04 5.35
N LEU A 259 22.85 -5.54 6.01
CA LEU A 259 23.10 -4.10 6.16
C LEU A 259 23.20 -3.38 4.81
N PHE A 260 23.93 -3.95 3.87
CA PHE A 260 24.07 -3.36 2.53
C PHE A 260 22.74 -3.35 1.77
N ALA A 261 21.94 -4.42 1.89
CA ALA A 261 20.59 -4.45 1.33
C ALA A 261 19.71 -3.35 1.96
N GLY A 262 19.85 -3.11 3.28
CA GLY A 262 19.20 -2.00 4.00
C GLY A 262 19.60 -0.63 3.44
N TYR A 263 20.90 -0.39 3.21
CA TYR A 263 21.39 0.85 2.57
C TYR A 263 20.81 1.04 1.18
N LEU A 264 20.79 0.00 0.36
CA LEU A 264 20.29 0.08 -1.01
C LEU A 264 18.77 0.32 -1.07
N MET A 265 18.00 -0.26 -0.15
CA MET A 265 16.56 0.03 0.00
C MET A 265 16.31 1.47 0.45
N SER A 266 17.09 1.99 1.37
CA SER A 266 16.98 3.38 1.83
C SER A 266 17.37 4.36 0.75
N TYR A 267 18.45 4.08 0.03
CA TYR A 267 18.87 4.84 -1.15
C TYR A 267 17.76 4.88 -2.21
N SER A 268 17.17 3.72 -2.55
CA SER A 268 16.05 3.65 -3.50
C SER A 268 14.82 4.44 -3.01
N SER A 269 14.54 4.42 -1.70
CA SER A 269 13.44 5.20 -1.11
C SER A 269 13.68 6.71 -1.23
N ALA A 270 14.92 7.17 -0.98
CA ALA A 270 15.30 8.57 -1.14
C ALA A 270 15.18 9.03 -2.60
N LEU A 271 15.62 8.19 -3.55
CA LEU A 271 15.47 8.45 -4.98
C LEU A 271 13.99 8.47 -5.41
N GLY A 272 13.15 7.63 -4.82
CA GLY A 272 11.70 7.66 -5.06
C GLY A 272 11.05 8.98 -4.64
N VAL A 273 11.49 9.57 -3.52
CA VAL A 273 11.05 10.91 -3.09
C VAL A 273 11.51 11.97 -4.08
N LEU A 274 12.78 11.92 -4.49
CA LEU A 274 13.33 12.83 -5.50
C LEU A 274 12.58 12.74 -6.83
N ALA A 275 12.28 11.52 -7.28
CA ALA A 275 11.48 11.27 -8.48
C ALA A 275 10.08 11.91 -8.38
N GLY A 276 9.45 11.85 -7.21
CA GLY A 276 8.18 12.53 -6.94
C GLY A 276 8.28 14.05 -7.10
N CYS A 277 9.37 14.67 -6.62
CA CYS A 277 9.62 16.10 -6.79
C CYS A 277 9.86 16.50 -8.26
N LEU A 278 10.52 15.62 -9.03
CA LEU A 278 10.83 15.85 -10.45
C LEU A 278 9.68 15.50 -11.40
N LEU A 279 8.58 14.95 -10.91
CA LEU A 279 7.46 14.53 -11.74
C LEU A 279 6.87 15.66 -12.56
N GLY A 280 6.72 16.87 -11.98
CA GLY A 280 6.20 18.06 -12.68
C GLY A 280 7.01 18.43 -13.92
N PRO A 281 8.33 18.67 -13.82
CA PRO A 281 9.21 18.88 -14.96
C PRO A 281 9.14 17.76 -16.02
N ILE A 282 9.15 16.50 -15.58
CA ILE A 282 9.09 15.33 -16.47
C ILE A 282 7.76 15.30 -17.23
N THR A 283 6.64 15.55 -16.59
CA THR A 283 5.33 15.59 -17.23
C THR A 283 5.24 16.70 -18.29
N ARG A 284 5.84 17.86 -18.03
CA ARG A 284 5.95 18.96 -19.01
C ARG A 284 6.78 18.56 -20.23
N LEU A 285 7.90 17.84 -20.03
CA LEU A 285 8.75 17.32 -21.12
C LEU A 285 7.96 16.40 -22.07
N TYR A 286 7.04 15.61 -21.53
CA TYR A 286 6.15 14.74 -22.29
C TYR A 286 4.88 15.42 -22.79
N GLN A 287 4.82 16.78 -22.74
CA GLN A 287 3.65 17.57 -23.18
C GLN A 287 2.34 17.08 -22.53
N HIS A 288 2.40 16.71 -21.25
CA HIS A 288 1.27 16.16 -20.48
C HIS A 288 0.63 14.88 -21.08
N ASN A 289 1.36 14.16 -21.94
CA ASN A 289 0.87 12.89 -22.48
C ASN A 289 1.15 11.75 -21.50
N THR A 290 0.22 11.55 -20.55
CA THR A 290 0.31 10.56 -19.48
C THR A 290 0.47 9.12 -20.01
N TYR A 291 -0.18 8.77 -21.13
CA TYR A 291 -0.06 7.45 -21.73
C TYR A 291 1.38 7.16 -22.23
N ARG A 292 1.99 8.09 -22.98
CA ARG A 292 3.39 7.91 -23.45
C ARG A 292 4.37 7.81 -22.29
N LEU A 293 4.18 8.65 -21.27
CA LEU A 293 5.03 8.61 -20.07
C LEU A 293 4.87 7.29 -19.32
N LEU A 294 3.63 6.77 -19.18
CA LEU A 294 3.37 5.47 -18.58
C LEU A 294 4.01 4.33 -19.38
N LEU A 295 3.88 4.33 -20.70
CA LEU A 295 4.47 3.29 -21.55
C LEU A 295 6.00 3.27 -21.43
N HIS A 296 6.66 4.44 -21.51
CA HIS A 296 8.11 4.52 -21.37
C HIS A 296 8.58 4.14 -19.97
N SER A 297 7.89 4.56 -18.91
CA SER A 297 8.23 4.16 -17.55
C SER A 297 8.02 2.66 -17.32
N SER A 298 6.96 2.06 -17.85
CA SER A 298 6.71 0.62 -17.75
C SER A 298 7.77 -0.19 -18.50
N THR A 299 8.14 0.25 -19.71
CA THR A 299 9.22 -0.38 -20.50
C THR A 299 10.55 -0.27 -19.78
N LEU A 300 10.88 0.91 -19.24
CA LEU A 300 12.09 1.10 -18.44
C LEU A 300 12.07 0.22 -17.17
N THR A 301 10.95 0.12 -16.48
CA THR A 301 10.80 -0.78 -15.31
C THR A 301 11.06 -2.24 -15.72
N CYS A 302 10.49 -2.70 -16.82
CA CYS A 302 10.69 -4.06 -17.32
C CYS A 302 12.17 -4.33 -17.63
N THR A 303 12.85 -3.43 -18.37
CA THR A 303 14.27 -3.57 -18.72
C THR A 303 15.17 -3.54 -17.49
N LEU A 304 14.87 -2.73 -16.49
CA LEU A 304 15.63 -2.63 -15.24
C LEU A 304 15.44 -3.87 -14.34
N ILE A 305 14.24 -4.46 -14.29
CA ILE A 305 14.02 -5.74 -13.58
C ILE A 305 14.77 -6.86 -14.32
N LEU A 306 14.79 -6.86 -15.66
CA LEU A 306 15.56 -7.81 -16.45
C LEU A 306 17.08 -7.64 -16.19
N LEU A 307 17.59 -6.40 -16.16
CA LEU A 307 18.98 -6.11 -15.83
C LEU A 307 19.33 -6.61 -14.42
N TYR A 308 18.44 -6.45 -13.45
CA TYR A 308 18.62 -7.00 -12.11
C TYR A 308 18.60 -8.55 -12.11
N ALA A 309 17.69 -9.17 -12.84
CA ALA A 309 17.60 -10.64 -12.94
C ALA A 309 18.87 -11.24 -13.54
N SER A 310 19.45 -10.60 -14.57
CA SER A 310 20.68 -11.00 -15.25
C SER A 310 21.96 -10.45 -14.63
N ALA A 311 21.89 -9.71 -13.50
CA ALA A 311 23.04 -9.06 -12.91
C ALA A 311 24.13 -10.06 -12.50
N LEU A 312 25.34 -9.86 -12.96
CA LEU A 312 26.54 -10.64 -12.62
C LEU A 312 27.40 -9.95 -11.54
N SER A 313 27.15 -8.67 -11.29
CA SER A 313 27.89 -7.89 -10.31
C SER A 313 26.95 -6.98 -9.51
N ILE A 314 27.39 -6.63 -8.31
CA ILE A 314 26.65 -5.73 -7.40
C ILE A 314 26.45 -4.33 -8.02
N TRP A 315 27.36 -3.87 -8.88
CA TRP A 315 27.25 -2.59 -9.57
C TRP A 315 26.06 -2.53 -10.51
N MET A 316 25.75 -3.64 -11.20
CA MET A 316 24.55 -3.75 -12.03
C MET A 316 23.27 -3.67 -11.18
N VAL A 317 23.31 -4.24 -9.97
CA VAL A 317 22.18 -4.13 -9.01
C VAL A 317 21.99 -2.69 -8.55
N ILE A 318 23.07 -1.98 -8.21
CA ILE A 318 23.00 -0.57 -7.80
C ILE A 318 22.43 0.28 -8.94
N LEU A 319 22.95 0.10 -10.15
CA LEU A 319 22.50 0.82 -11.34
C LEU A 319 21.01 0.58 -11.61
N SER A 320 20.60 -0.70 -11.63
CA SER A 320 19.19 -1.05 -11.85
C SER A 320 18.28 -0.48 -10.78
N SER A 321 18.65 -0.57 -9.49
CA SER A 321 17.88 -0.04 -8.36
C SER A 321 17.73 1.47 -8.42
N THR A 322 18.77 2.20 -8.86
CA THR A 322 18.76 3.66 -9.01
C THR A 322 17.66 4.11 -9.98
N PHE A 323 17.70 3.59 -11.21
CA PHE A 323 16.70 3.98 -12.20
C PHE A 323 15.33 3.36 -11.97
N LEU A 324 15.25 2.19 -11.32
CA LEU A 324 14.00 1.55 -10.97
C LEU A 324 13.17 2.39 -9.98
N ALA A 325 13.83 3.05 -9.02
CA ALA A 325 13.16 3.96 -8.08
C ALA A 325 12.45 5.10 -8.80
N PHE A 326 13.10 5.72 -9.80
CA PHE A 326 12.49 6.75 -10.64
C PHE A 326 11.34 6.19 -11.48
N SER A 327 11.60 5.13 -12.22
CA SER A 327 10.64 4.52 -13.14
C SER A 327 9.36 4.08 -12.45
N THR A 328 9.47 3.38 -11.32
CA THR A 328 8.31 2.88 -10.56
C THR A 328 7.49 4.00 -9.93
N THR A 329 8.11 5.09 -9.47
CA THR A 329 7.41 6.25 -8.91
C THR A 329 6.63 6.98 -10.00
N ILE A 330 7.25 7.23 -11.15
CA ILE A 330 6.60 7.85 -12.31
C ILE A 330 5.45 6.98 -12.81
N GLY A 331 5.70 5.68 -13.03
CA GLY A 331 4.69 4.74 -13.53
C GLY A 331 3.45 4.66 -12.63
N ARG A 332 3.66 4.59 -11.31
CA ARG A 332 2.57 4.56 -10.31
C ARG A 332 1.71 5.81 -10.37
N THR A 333 2.30 6.97 -10.53
CA THR A 333 1.57 8.23 -10.62
C THR A 333 0.83 8.36 -11.94
N CYS A 334 1.44 7.93 -13.05
CA CYS A 334 0.81 7.95 -14.38
C CYS A 334 -0.39 6.99 -14.47
N ILE A 335 -0.30 5.78 -13.90
CA ILE A 335 -1.45 4.85 -13.83
C ILE A 335 -2.61 5.51 -13.09
N LEU A 336 -2.34 6.14 -11.95
CA LEU A 336 -3.35 6.82 -11.16
C LEU A 336 -4.02 7.97 -11.91
N ASP A 337 -3.22 8.81 -12.58
CA ASP A 337 -3.74 9.93 -13.40
C ASP A 337 -4.58 9.42 -14.57
N LEU A 338 -4.15 8.34 -15.23
CA LEU A 338 -4.88 7.72 -16.33
C LEU A 338 -6.20 7.09 -15.89
N GLU A 339 -6.24 6.41 -14.74
CA GLU A 339 -7.46 5.88 -14.11
C GLU A 339 -8.48 6.99 -13.86
N LEU A 340 -8.04 8.11 -13.27
CA LEU A 340 -8.91 9.26 -13.00
C LEU A 340 -9.37 9.96 -14.27
N THR A 341 -8.54 9.98 -15.31
CA THR A 341 -8.86 10.64 -16.59
C THR A 341 -9.86 9.81 -17.38
N ILE A 342 -9.70 8.50 -17.47
CA ILE A 342 -10.62 7.60 -18.20
C ILE A 342 -11.92 7.40 -17.42
N GLY A 343 -11.85 7.35 -16.09
CA GLY A 343 -13.02 7.20 -15.22
C GLY A 343 -13.97 8.41 -15.23
N GLY A 344 -13.52 9.56 -15.67
CA GLY A 344 -14.32 10.76 -15.99
C GLY A 344 -15.38 11.15 -14.97
N ASN A 345 -16.60 10.69 -15.18
CA ASN A 345 -17.78 11.02 -14.36
C ASN A 345 -17.96 10.13 -13.12
N GLU A 346 -17.16 9.06 -12.97
CA GLU A 346 -17.17 8.24 -11.77
C GLU A 346 -16.60 9.05 -10.58
N ALA A 347 -17.14 8.81 -9.39
CA ALA A 347 -16.60 9.45 -8.19
C ALA A 347 -15.12 9.06 -8.02
N SER A 348 -14.22 10.03 -8.07
CA SER A 348 -12.77 9.84 -7.96
C SER A 348 -12.36 9.00 -6.74
N GLY A 349 -13.08 9.14 -5.61
CA GLY A 349 -12.87 8.31 -4.42
C GLY A 349 -13.16 6.82 -4.65
N THR A 350 -14.15 6.48 -5.47
CA THR A 350 -14.47 5.09 -5.83
C THR A 350 -13.35 4.47 -6.69
N LEU A 351 -12.87 5.20 -7.70
CA LEU A 351 -11.77 4.75 -8.57
C LEU A 351 -10.47 4.54 -7.78
N LEU A 352 -10.12 5.49 -6.91
CA LEU A 352 -8.98 5.37 -6.01
C LEU A 352 -9.11 4.15 -5.07
N GLY A 353 -10.30 3.91 -4.52
CA GLY A 353 -10.58 2.76 -3.65
C GLY A 353 -10.41 1.44 -4.37
N VAL A 354 -10.94 1.32 -5.60
CA VAL A 354 -10.77 0.11 -6.42
C VAL A 354 -9.30 -0.09 -6.80
N GLY A 355 -8.60 0.95 -7.23
CA GLY A 355 -7.17 0.89 -7.52
C GLY A 355 -6.35 0.41 -6.32
N GLN A 356 -6.68 0.83 -5.09
CA GLN A 356 -6.05 0.32 -3.87
C GLN A 356 -6.39 -1.15 -3.61
N SER A 357 -7.62 -1.58 -3.87
CA SER A 357 -8.03 -2.98 -3.74
C SER A 357 -7.26 -3.87 -4.71
N VAL A 358 -7.12 -3.45 -5.97
CA VAL A 358 -6.30 -4.13 -6.98
C VAL A 358 -4.84 -4.27 -6.54
N THR A 359 -4.25 -3.20 -6.01
CA THR A 359 -2.88 -3.23 -5.47
C THR A 359 -2.77 -4.17 -4.26
N SER A 360 -3.82 -4.26 -3.42
CA SER A 360 -3.85 -5.19 -2.28
C SER A 360 -3.92 -6.65 -2.72
N VAL A 361 -4.63 -6.96 -3.80
CA VAL A 361 -4.59 -8.29 -4.42
C VAL A 361 -3.16 -8.61 -4.88
N GLY A 362 -2.45 -7.66 -5.47
CA GLY A 362 -1.03 -7.81 -5.82
C GLY A 362 -0.15 -8.17 -4.62
N ARG A 363 -0.39 -7.57 -3.45
CA ARG A 363 0.33 -7.88 -2.19
C ARG A 363 0.05 -9.28 -1.65
N ILE A 364 -1.07 -9.89 -2.03
CA ILE A 364 -1.40 -11.29 -1.68
C ILE A 364 -0.70 -12.24 -2.64
N VAL A 365 -0.80 -11.95 -3.94
CA VAL A 365 -0.32 -12.85 -5.00
C VAL A 365 1.22 -12.83 -5.09
N ALA A 366 1.86 -11.67 -4.96
CA ALA A 366 3.29 -11.53 -5.16
C ALA A 366 4.15 -12.36 -4.17
N PRO A 367 3.91 -12.40 -2.84
CA PRO A 367 4.72 -13.22 -1.93
C PRO A 367 4.60 -14.72 -2.24
N LEU A 368 3.41 -15.19 -2.60
CA LEU A 368 3.19 -16.59 -2.97
C LEU A 368 3.97 -16.95 -4.21
N LEU A 369 3.82 -16.17 -5.29
CA LEU A 369 4.57 -16.37 -6.54
C LEU A 369 6.08 -16.24 -6.31
N SER A 370 6.50 -15.30 -5.47
CA SER A 370 7.89 -15.10 -5.11
C SER A 370 8.46 -16.31 -4.38
N GLY A 371 7.73 -16.86 -3.40
CA GLY A 371 8.17 -18.04 -2.67
C GLY A 371 8.35 -19.26 -3.58
N ILE A 372 7.35 -19.53 -4.44
CA ILE A 372 7.42 -20.63 -5.40
C ILE A 372 8.58 -20.42 -6.41
N ALA A 373 8.69 -19.22 -6.98
CA ALA A 373 9.73 -18.94 -7.97
C ALA A 373 11.16 -18.99 -7.39
N GLN A 374 11.32 -18.65 -6.11
CA GLN A 374 12.61 -18.69 -5.40
C GLN A 374 13.09 -20.13 -5.17
N GLU A 375 12.18 -21.11 -5.04
CA GLU A 375 12.56 -22.53 -4.92
C GLU A 375 13.32 -23.04 -6.15
N PHE A 376 12.98 -22.50 -7.33
CA PHE A 376 13.65 -22.88 -8.57
C PHE A 376 14.98 -22.12 -8.78
N SER A 377 15.00 -20.83 -8.43
CA SER A 377 16.18 -19.98 -8.62
C SER A 377 16.07 -18.68 -7.84
N PRO A 378 17.18 -18.15 -7.28
CA PRO A 378 17.24 -16.79 -6.71
C PRO A 378 16.83 -15.69 -7.71
N CYS A 379 16.98 -15.94 -9.02
CA CYS A 379 16.54 -15.05 -10.09
C CYS A 379 15.08 -15.31 -10.54
N GLY A 380 14.41 -16.34 -10.01
CA GLY A 380 13.05 -16.74 -10.38
C GLY A 380 12.02 -15.61 -10.20
N PRO A 381 11.92 -14.99 -9.01
CA PRO A 381 10.92 -13.92 -8.78
C PRO A 381 11.09 -12.72 -9.73
N PRO A 382 12.28 -12.12 -9.90
CA PRO A 382 12.43 -11.01 -10.85
C PRO A 382 12.20 -11.43 -12.30
N SER A 383 12.59 -12.64 -12.72
CA SER A 383 12.31 -13.14 -14.08
C SER A 383 10.82 -13.29 -14.37
N LEU A 384 10.06 -13.80 -13.39
CA LEU A 384 8.60 -13.84 -13.46
C LEU A 384 8.00 -12.43 -13.53
N GLY A 385 8.57 -11.48 -12.78
CA GLY A 385 8.22 -10.06 -12.83
C GLY A 385 8.41 -9.44 -14.22
N VAL A 386 9.50 -9.78 -14.92
CA VAL A 386 9.72 -9.36 -16.31
C VAL A 386 8.61 -9.88 -17.22
N GLY A 387 8.24 -11.15 -17.11
CA GLY A 387 7.14 -11.73 -17.89
C GLY A 387 5.81 -10.99 -17.70
N LEU A 388 5.46 -10.70 -16.44
CA LEU A 388 4.23 -9.96 -16.11
C LEU A 388 4.28 -8.50 -16.62
N ALA A 389 5.43 -7.84 -16.52
CA ALA A 389 5.62 -6.49 -17.04
C ALA A 389 5.52 -6.45 -18.58
N LEU A 390 6.06 -7.45 -19.29
CA LEU A 390 5.90 -7.57 -20.74
C LEU A 390 4.43 -7.74 -21.15
N VAL A 391 3.68 -8.58 -20.44
CA VAL A 391 2.22 -8.73 -20.68
C VAL A 391 1.49 -7.40 -20.46
N ALA A 392 1.82 -6.66 -19.40
CA ALA A 392 1.24 -5.34 -19.15
C ALA A 392 1.54 -4.35 -20.29
N ILE A 393 2.77 -4.33 -20.79
CA ILE A 393 3.19 -3.47 -21.91
C ILE A 393 2.46 -3.87 -23.21
N LEU A 394 2.27 -5.17 -23.46
CA LEU A 394 1.49 -5.65 -24.62
C LEU A 394 0.04 -5.19 -24.55
N ILE A 395 -0.63 -5.33 -23.39
CA ILE A 395 -1.99 -4.84 -23.16
C ILE A 395 -2.09 -3.34 -23.45
N MET A 396 -1.12 -2.56 -22.96
CA MET A 396 -1.07 -1.11 -23.22
C MET A 396 -0.93 -0.79 -24.70
N ASN A 397 -0.08 -1.52 -25.44
CA ASN A 397 0.13 -1.29 -26.87
C ASN A 397 -1.11 -1.67 -27.70
N VAL A 398 -1.80 -2.76 -27.37
CA VAL A 398 -3.05 -3.17 -28.04
C VAL A 398 -4.14 -2.13 -27.83
N ASN A 399 -4.28 -1.58 -26.62
CA ASN A 399 -5.31 -0.60 -26.28
C ASN A 399 -4.87 0.87 -26.47
N LYS A 400 -3.78 1.11 -27.22
CA LYS A 400 -3.20 2.43 -27.44
C LYS A 400 -4.22 3.49 -27.91
N GLN A 401 -5.09 3.14 -28.86
CA GLN A 401 -6.09 4.08 -29.41
C GLN A 401 -7.06 4.58 -28.34
N LYS A 402 -7.51 3.69 -27.45
CA LYS A 402 -8.40 3.99 -26.33
C LYS A 402 -7.77 5.00 -25.36
N TYR A 403 -6.51 4.79 -25.00
CA TYR A 403 -5.80 5.66 -24.06
C TYR A 403 -5.41 7.03 -24.65
N CYS A 404 -5.10 7.10 -25.95
CA CYS A 404 -4.77 8.35 -26.62
C CYS A 404 -6.02 9.21 -26.90
N SER A 405 -7.17 8.63 -27.19
CA SER A 405 -8.42 9.35 -27.46
C SER A 405 -8.89 10.16 -26.26
N HIS A 406 -8.81 9.62 -25.06
CA HIS A 406 -9.23 10.30 -23.81
C HIS A 406 -8.24 11.38 -23.36
N GLY A 407 -6.94 11.24 -23.67
CA GLY A 407 -5.92 12.27 -23.37
C GLY A 407 -6.09 13.56 -24.14
N ASN A 408 -6.58 13.51 -25.39
CA ASN A 408 -6.80 14.68 -26.23
C ASN A 408 -8.03 15.51 -25.83
N VAL A 409 -8.97 14.96 -25.11
CA VAL A 409 -10.16 15.70 -24.62
C VAL A 409 -9.78 16.69 -23.52
N LYS A 410 -8.83 16.38 -22.66
CA LYS A 410 -8.35 17.31 -21.61
C LYS A 410 -7.61 18.53 -22.19
N LEU A 411 -6.84 18.35 -23.27
CA LEU A 411 -6.09 19.45 -23.92
C LEU A 411 -6.97 20.44 -24.67
N LYS A 412 -8.22 20.07 -25.04
CA LYS A 412 -9.18 20.95 -25.67
C LYS A 412 -10.02 21.81 -24.71
N ASN A 413 -10.05 21.42 -23.43
CA ASN A 413 -10.85 22.06 -22.38
C ASN A 413 -10.01 22.92 -21.42
N GLN A 414 -8.71 23.03 -21.63
CA GLN A 414 -7.80 24.00 -21.00
C GLN A 414 -7.39 25.09 -22.02
#